data_4629243a06a6c072807fff19f5e08b5d
#
_entry.id   4629243a06a6c072807fff19f5e08b5d
#
_cell.length_a   1.000
_cell.length_b   1.000
_cell.length_c   1.000
_cell.angle_alpha   90.00
_cell.angle_beta   90.00
_cell.angle_gamma   90.00
#
_symmetry.space_group_name_H-M   'P 1'
#
loop_
_entity.id
_entity.type
_entity.pdbx_description
1 polymer ?
#
loop_
_entity_poly.entity_id
_entity_poly.type
_entity_poly.pdbx_seq_one_letter_code
_entity_poly.pdbx_strand_id
1 'polypeptide(L)'
;MLSSAELIETTADRLSAYHAGHIVADPVLAASSGKKLIRDDAIDYLKNRLFPIAELITPNIPEAQLLSGISVRSKKDRIRCAQWLYETYGCAVLCKGGHDKETADDLLYADGAYRWFPGKRIEQPNTHGTGCTLSSAIAANLAKGFDLPSSIERAKDYTTHAIAFGLNLGAGSGPLHHAFDLNSRFAANARQEHNNITLN
;
A
#
# COMPACT_ATOMS: atom_id res chain seq x y z
N MET A 1 -0.99 -12.36 -5.72
CA MET A 1 0.34 -12.45 -5.11
C MET A 1 1.32 -13.04 -6.14
N LEU A 2 2.42 -12.36 -6.39
CA LEU A 2 3.46 -12.77 -7.36
C LEU A 2 4.55 -13.52 -6.60
N SER A 3 4.57 -14.86 -6.68
CA SER A 3 5.43 -15.69 -5.83
C SER A 3 6.71 -16.18 -6.52
N SER A 4 6.82 -16.02 -7.83
CA SER A 4 7.97 -16.48 -8.63
C SER A 4 8.49 -15.38 -9.56
N ALA A 5 9.77 -15.49 -9.92
CA ALA A 5 10.42 -14.61 -10.89
C ALA A 5 9.67 -14.54 -12.22
N GLU A 6 9.27 -15.68 -12.77
CA GLU A 6 8.54 -15.79 -14.03
C GLU A 6 7.20 -15.03 -14.01
N LEU A 7 6.42 -15.15 -12.91
CA LEU A 7 5.16 -14.42 -12.75
C LEU A 7 5.39 -12.91 -12.68
N ILE A 8 6.45 -12.46 -12.00
CA ILE A 8 6.79 -11.05 -11.88
C ILE A 8 7.21 -10.51 -13.24
N GLU A 9 8.09 -11.22 -13.95
CA GLU A 9 8.53 -10.85 -15.28
C GLU A 9 7.36 -10.74 -16.26
N THR A 10 6.54 -11.80 -16.36
CA THR A 10 5.36 -11.81 -17.23
C THR A 10 4.41 -10.66 -16.88
N THR A 11 4.20 -10.38 -15.58
CA THR A 11 3.33 -9.29 -15.12
C THR A 11 3.90 -7.94 -15.56
N ALA A 12 5.19 -7.69 -15.32
CA ALA A 12 5.85 -6.44 -15.70
C ALA A 12 5.82 -6.21 -17.21
N ASP A 13 6.09 -7.26 -18.00
CA ASP A 13 6.03 -7.19 -19.46
C ASP A 13 4.63 -6.85 -19.98
N ARG A 14 3.58 -7.47 -19.40
CA ARG A 14 2.19 -7.17 -19.78
C ARG A 14 1.77 -5.76 -19.38
N LEU A 15 2.08 -5.33 -18.16
CA LEU A 15 1.78 -3.96 -17.71
C LEU A 15 2.46 -2.93 -18.64
N SER A 16 3.70 -3.16 -19.01
CA SER A 16 4.44 -2.30 -19.94
C SER A 16 3.84 -2.33 -21.35
N ALA A 17 3.52 -3.52 -21.90
CA ALA A 17 2.95 -3.68 -23.24
C ALA A 17 1.58 -3.02 -23.38
N TYR A 18 0.77 -3.01 -22.32
CA TYR A 18 -0.53 -2.35 -22.30
C TYR A 18 -0.47 -0.88 -21.85
N HIS A 19 0.73 -0.34 -21.61
CA HIS A 19 0.92 1.02 -21.07
C HIS A 19 0.04 1.28 -19.85
N ALA A 20 -0.03 0.30 -18.94
CA ALA A 20 -0.84 0.41 -17.74
C ALA A 20 -0.38 1.59 -16.89
N GLY A 21 -1.30 2.52 -16.61
CA GLY A 21 -1.09 3.61 -15.65
C GLY A 21 -1.40 3.18 -14.23
N HIS A 22 -0.97 3.99 -13.25
CA HIS A 22 -1.34 3.84 -11.85
C HIS A 22 -0.99 2.47 -11.24
N ILE A 23 0.22 1.96 -11.53
CA ILE A 23 0.68 0.69 -10.99
C ILE A 23 1.06 0.87 -9.52
N VAL A 24 0.33 0.22 -8.61
CA VAL A 24 0.63 0.14 -7.18
C VAL A 24 1.12 -1.26 -6.86
N ALA A 25 2.38 -1.39 -6.43
CA ALA A 25 2.99 -2.67 -6.09
C ALA A 25 3.13 -2.84 -4.57
N ASP A 26 2.40 -3.81 -4.00
CA ASP A 26 2.53 -4.20 -2.59
C ASP A 26 3.56 -5.35 -2.49
N PRO A 27 4.77 -5.10 -1.94
CA PRO A 27 5.84 -6.10 -1.89
C PRO A 27 5.61 -7.09 -0.74
N VAL A 28 4.60 -7.96 -0.88
CA VAL A 28 4.28 -8.96 0.14
C VAL A 28 5.35 -10.06 0.13
N LEU A 29 6.35 -9.93 1.02
CA LEU A 29 7.48 -10.86 1.12
C LEU A 29 7.21 -12.00 2.10
N ALA A 30 6.43 -11.75 3.15
CA ALA A 30 6.09 -12.73 4.17
C ALA A 30 4.63 -12.58 4.63
N ALA A 31 4.03 -13.69 5.07
CA ALA A 31 2.74 -13.68 5.75
C ALA A 31 2.86 -13.01 7.13
N SER A 32 1.72 -12.59 7.70
CA SER A 32 1.65 -12.08 9.09
C SER A 32 2.20 -13.07 10.12
N SER A 33 2.19 -14.38 9.81
CA SER A 33 2.81 -15.45 10.60
C SER A 33 4.34 -15.52 10.49
N GLY A 34 4.98 -14.66 9.69
CA GLY A 34 6.41 -14.68 9.40
C GLY A 34 6.84 -15.70 8.34
N LYS A 35 5.91 -16.52 7.80
CA LYS A 35 6.24 -17.46 6.74
C LYS A 35 6.56 -16.70 5.45
N LYS A 36 7.73 -16.97 4.86
CA LYS A 36 8.15 -16.43 3.57
C LYS A 36 7.17 -16.86 2.48
N LEU A 37 6.68 -15.90 1.69
CA LEU A 37 5.69 -16.10 0.63
C LEU A 37 6.27 -15.97 -0.78
N ILE A 38 7.49 -15.45 -0.89
CA ILE A 38 8.19 -15.21 -2.15
C ILE A 38 9.54 -15.93 -2.14
N ARG A 39 9.98 -16.40 -3.29
CA ARG A 39 11.31 -17.01 -3.46
C ARG A 39 12.37 -15.92 -3.48
N ASP A 40 13.62 -16.26 -3.10
CA ASP A 40 14.73 -15.28 -3.05
C ASP A 40 15.03 -14.70 -4.43
N ASP A 41 15.05 -15.55 -5.46
CA ASP A 41 15.23 -15.15 -6.85
C ASP A 41 14.15 -14.16 -7.34
N ALA A 42 12.93 -14.29 -6.85
CA ALA A 42 11.81 -13.43 -7.22
C ALA A 42 11.90 -12.02 -6.61
N ILE A 43 12.60 -11.83 -5.49
CA ILE A 43 12.82 -10.50 -4.91
C ILE A 43 13.62 -9.61 -5.86
N ASP A 44 14.62 -10.16 -6.51
CA ASP A 44 15.44 -9.42 -7.48
C ASP A 44 14.62 -9.02 -8.71
N TYR A 45 13.68 -9.86 -9.15
CA TYR A 45 12.75 -9.50 -10.22
C TYR A 45 11.76 -8.40 -9.81
N LEU A 46 11.25 -8.40 -8.55
CA LEU A 46 10.48 -7.27 -8.04
C LEU A 46 11.24 -5.96 -8.14
N LYS A 47 12.49 -5.95 -7.66
CA LYS A 47 13.37 -4.77 -7.63
C LYS A 47 13.72 -4.26 -9.03
N ASN A 48 14.02 -5.17 -9.96
CA ASN A 48 14.61 -4.82 -11.25
C ASN A 48 13.56 -4.71 -12.38
N ARG A 49 12.39 -5.31 -12.23
CA ARG A 49 11.37 -5.38 -13.29
C ARG A 49 10.07 -4.70 -12.94
N LEU A 50 9.56 -4.86 -11.71
CA LEU A 50 8.24 -4.34 -11.34
C LEU A 50 8.33 -2.95 -10.69
N PHE A 51 9.24 -2.73 -9.75
CA PHE A 51 9.33 -1.44 -9.06
C PHE A 51 9.64 -0.27 -10.00
N PRO A 52 10.56 -0.39 -11.01
CA PRO A 52 10.84 0.72 -11.92
C PRO A 52 9.67 1.18 -12.80
N ILE A 53 8.63 0.35 -12.96
CA ILE A 53 7.42 0.69 -13.71
C ILE A 53 6.23 1.02 -12.80
N ALA A 54 6.40 0.90 -11.48
CA ALA A 54 5.37 1.24 -10.51
C ALA A 54 5.31 2.76 -10.28
N GLU A 55 4.14 3.30 -10.08
CA GLU A 55 3.94 4.66 -9.57
C GLU A 55 4.20 4.71 -8.06
N LEU A 56 3.81 3.64 -7.35
CA LEU A 56 3.92 3.53 -5.91
C LEU A 56 4.27 2.10 -5.48
N ILE A 57 5.22 1.97 -4.55
CA ILE A 57 5.40 0.74 -3.77
C ILE A 57 4.93 0.95 -2.33
N THR A 58 4.34 -0.10 -1.71
CA THR A 58 3.74 0.01 -0.37
C THR A 58 4.35 -0.97 0.65
N PRO A 59 5.67 -0.92 0.91
CA PRO A 59 6.29 -1.82 1.88
C PRO A 59 5.84 -1.51 3.32
N ASN A 60 5.68 -2.55 4.14
CA ASN A 60 5.66 -2.39 5.59
C ASN A 60 7.10 -2.20 6.13
N ILE A 61 7.25 -1.89 7.43
CA ILE A 61 8.59 -1.63 8.02
C ILE A 61 9.56 -2.82 7.82
N PRO A 62 9.19 -4.08 8.13
CA PRO A 62 10.04 -5.24 7.86
C PRO A 62 10.43 -5.40 6.38
N GLU A 63 9.47 -5.20 5.48
CA GLU A 63 9.70 -5.25 4.03
C GLU A 63 10.64 -4.14 3.57
N ALA A 64 10.43 -2.91 4.05
CA ALA A 64 11.29 -1.77 3.74
C ALA A 64 12.73 -1.99 4.20
N GLN A 65 12.92 -2.55 5.42
CA GLN A 65 14.25 -2.93 5.92
C GLN A 65 14.92 -3.99 5.05
N LEU A 66 14.19 -5.01 4.64
CA LEU A 66 14.73 -6.08 3.80
C LEU A 66 15.10 -5.57 2.41
N LEU A 67 14.28 -4.71 1.82
CA LEU A 67 14.49 -4.15 0.49
C LEU A 67 15.66 -3.14 0.45
N SER A 68 15.83 -2.34 1.51
CA SER A 68 16.86 -1.29 1.58
C SER A 68 18.15 -1.71 2.27
N GLY A 69 18.11 -2.74 3.12
CA GLY A 69 19.20 -3.06 4.04
C GLY A 69 19.34 -2.09 5.22
N ILE A 70 18.43 -1.12 5.37
CA ILE A 70 18.48 -0.09 6.41
C ILE A 70 17.62 -0.51 7.60
N SER A 71 18.22 -0.57 8.79
CA SER A 71 17.47 -0.82 10.03
C SER A 71 16.62 0.40 10.41
N VAL A 72 15.34 0.17 10.69
CA VAL A 72 14.36 1.22 11.07
C VAL A 72 14.02 1.09 12.54
N ARG A 73 14.50 2.03 13.36
CA ARG A 73 14.27 2.10 14.80
C ARG A 73 13.60 3.42 15.23
N SER A 74 13.50 4.38 14.32
CA SER A 74 12.95 5.71 14.57
C SER A 74 12.22 6.26 13.36
N LYS A 75 11.44 7.34 13.55
CA LYS A 75 10.83 8.09 12.44
C LYS A 75 11.88 8.59 11.44
N LYS A 76 13.06 9.00 11.90
CA LYS A 76 14.18 9.44 11.04
C LYS A 76 14.71 8.29 10.19
N ASP A 77 14.86 7.10 10.76
CA ASP A 77 15.30 5.93 10.00
C ASP A 77 14.26 5.54 8.95
N ARG A 78 12.95 5.66 9.27
CA ARG A 78 11.87 5.39 8.31
C ARG A 78 11.93 6.34 7.11
N ILE A 79 12.16 7.65 7.36
CA ILE A 79 12.34 8.64 6.29
C ILE A 79 13.56 8.26 5.43
N ARG A 80 14.72 8.00 6.04
CA ARG A 80 15.94 7.62 5.32
C ARG A 80 15.76 6.34 4.51
N CYS A 81 15.05 5.36 5.06
CA CYS A 81 14.75 4.11 4.37
C CYS A 81 13.83 4.35 3.15
N ALA A 82 12.74 5.11 3.32
CA ALA A 82 11.82 5.43 2.25
C ALA A 82 12.49 6.27 1.15
N GLN A 83 13.33 7.24 1.54
CA GLN A 83 14.14 8.03 0.60
C GLN A 83 15.06 7.13 -0.23
N TRP A 84 15.80 6.23 0.41
CA TRP A 84 16.71 5.31 -0.27
C TRP A 84 15.97 4.44 -1.30
N LEU A 85 14.79 3.92 -0.91
CA LEU A 85 13.95 3.11 -1.82
C LEU A 85 13.46 3.94 -3.01
N TYR A 86 13.02 5.20 -2.77
CA TYR A 86 12.61 6.13 -3.81
C TYR A 86 13.74 6.41 -4.80
N GLU A 87 14.93 6.77 -4.29
CA GLU A 87 16.09 7.08 -5.12
C GLU A 87 16.59 5.85 -5.90
N THR A 88 16.44 4.65 -5.32
CA THR A 88 16.91 3.40 -5.94
C THR A 88 15.98 2.92 -7.04
N TYR A 89 14.67 2.99 -6.82
CA TYR A 89 13.68 2.39 -7.74
C TYR A 89 12.96 3.41 -8.62
N GLY A 90 13.07 4.71 -8.34
CA GLY A 90 12.47 5.78 -9.14
C GLY A 90 10.95 5.88 -9.03
N CYS A 91 10.35 5.30 -7.99
CA CYS A 91 8.90 5.32 -7.74
C CYS A 91 8.58 5.83 -6.34
N ALA A 92 7.38 6.36 -6.12
CA ALA A 92 6.93 6.77 -4.80
C ALA A 92 6.91 5.58 -3.81
N VAL A 93 7.13 5.85 -2.53
CA VAL A 93 7.20 4.82 -1.47
C VAL A 93 6.26 5.17 -0.34
N LEU A 94 5.28 4.31 -0.06
CA LEU A 94 4.45 4.38 1.14
C LEU A 94 4.92 3.33 2.15
N CYS A 95 5.74 3.74 3.11
CA CYS A 95 6.19 2.88 4.19
C CYS A 95 5.08 2.75 5.25
N LYS A 96 4.39 1.59 5.26
CA LYS A 96 3.24 1.31 6.15
C LYS A 96 3.65 1.18 7.61
N GLY A 97 2.95 1.85 8.52
CA GLY A 97 3.25 1.89 9.94
C GLY A 97 2.53 0.85 10.80
N GLY A 98 1.69 0.00 10.24
CA GLY A 98 0.87 -0.95 11.00
C GLY A 98 1.65 -1.96 11.89
N HIS A 99 2.96 -2.07 11.73
CA HIS A 99 3.86 -2.86 12.57
C HIS A 99 4.51 -2.04 13.69
N ASP A 100 4.29 -0.73 13.75
CA ASP A 100 4.71 0.11 14.87
C ASP A 100 3.83 -0.19 16.09
N LYS A 101 4.43 -0.24 17.28
CA LYS A 101 3.71 -0.53 18.51
C LYS A 101 2.89 0.65 19.03
N GLU A 102 3.28 1.86 18.69
CA GLU A 102 2.70 3.09 19.22
C GLU A 102 1.65 3.70 18.28
N THR A 103 1.91 3.69 16.97
CA THR A 103 1.04 4.35 15.99
C THR A 103 0.86 3.47 14.75
N ALA A 104 -0.19 3.76 13.96
CA ALA A 104 -0.37 3.20 12.62
C ALA A 104 -0.09 4.25 11.53
N ASP A 105 0.85 5.19 11.81
CA ASP A 105 1.21 6.25 10.89
C ASP A 105 1.96 5.70 9.68
N ASP A 106 1.50 6.03 8.48
CA ASP A 106 2.18 5.69 7.23
C ASP A 106 3.01 6.88 6.75
N LEU A 107 4.15 6.60 6.11
CA LEU A 107 5.06 7.59 5.56
C LEU A 107 5.10 7.47 4.04
N LEU A 108 4.65 8.50 3.32
CA LEU A 108 4.90 8.66 1.89
C LEU A 108 6.21 9.42 1.68
N TYR A 109 7.04 8.92 0.77
CA TYR A 109 8.17 9.64 0.17
C TYR A 109 7.96 9.70 -1.34
N ALA A 110 7.83 10.91 -1.87
CA ALA A 110 7.60 11.17 -3.29
C ALA A 110 8.14 12.57 -3.65
N ASP A 111 8.57 12.79 -4.87
CA ASP A 111 9.02 14.09 -5.41
C ASP A 111 10.09 14.78 -4.52
N GLY A 112 10.97 13.99 -3.90
CA GLY A 112 12.03 14.49 -3.03
C GLY A 112 11.55 14.98 -1.67
N ALA A 113 10.28 14.80 -1.31
CA ALA A 113 9.67 15.21 -0.06
C ALA A 113 8.98 14.05 0.66
N TYR A 114 8.73 14.21 1.95
CA TYR A 114 7.99 13.21 2.71
C TYR A 114 6.74 13.82 3.36
N ARG A 115 5.71 12.95 3.53
CA ARG A 115 4.46 13.28 4.21
C ARG A 115 4.02 12.13 5.11
N TRP A 116 3.60 12.45 6.34
CA TRP A 116 3.01 11.50 7.26
C TRP A 116 1.49 11.48 7.14
N PHE A 117 0.94 10.26 7.15
CA PHE A 117 -0.50 10.02 7.22
C PHE A 117 -0.81 9.37 8.57
N PRO A 118 -1.36 10.12 9.53
CA PRO A 118 -1.69 9.60 10.85
C PRO A 118 -2.66 8.43 10.77
N GLY A 119 -2.51 7.47 11.67
CA GLY A 119 -3.39 6.32 11.78
C GLY A 119 -3.62 5.90 13.21
N LYS A 120 -4.88 5.61 13.55
CA LYS A 120 -5.20 4.99 14.84
C LYS A 120 -5.09 3.47 14.72
N ARG A 121 -4.47 2.86 15.72
CA ARG A 121 -4.49 1.41 15.86
C ARG A 121 -5.90 0.98 16.28
N ILE A 122 -6.48 0.07 15.51
CA ILE A 122 -7.77 -0.54 15.84
C ILE A 122 -7.48 -1.91 16.44
N GLU A 123 -7.94 -2.12 17.65
CA GLU A 123 -7.85 -3.44 18.32
C GLU A 123 -8.94 -4.36 17.75
N GLN A 124 -8.58 -5.10 16.71
CA GLN A 124 -9.44 -6.08 16.06
C GLN A 124 -8.63 -7.33 15.72
N PRO A 125 -9.17 -8.53 15.97
CA PRO A 125 -8.51 -9.77 15.55
C PRO A 125 -8.52 -9.96 14.03
N ASN A 126 -9.49 -9.35 13.34
CA ASN A 126 -9.74 -9.52 11.91
C ASN A 126 -8.96 -8.48 11.11
N THR A 127 -7.67 -8.69 10.95
CA THR A 127 -6.77 -7.76 10.22
C THR A 127 -6.14 -8.38 8.98
N HIS A 128 -6.56 -9.60 8.60
CA HIS A 128 -6.03 -10.27 7.42
C HIS A 128 -6.41 -9.50 6.15
N GLY A 129 -5.41 -9.22 5.31
CA GLY A 129 -5.63 -8.51 4.06
C GLY A 129 -5.61 -6.97 4.15
N THR A 130 -5.33 -6.37 5.32
CA THR A 130 -5.28 -4.91 5.51
C THR A 130 -4.31 -4.23 4.52
N GLY A 131 -3.09 -4.75 4.36
CA GLY A 131 -2.10 -4.20 3.42
C GLY A 131 -2.59 -4.27 1.97
N CYS A 132 -3.09 -5.44 1.55
CA CYS A 132 -3.63 -5.64 0.21
C CYS A 132 -4.86 -4.75 -0.06
N THR A 133 -5.70 -4.52 0.96
CA THR A 133 -6.86 -3.62 0.85
C THR A 133 -6.40 -2.18 0.67
N LEU A 134 -5.42 -1.73 1.44
CA LEU A 134 -4.87 -0.38 1.34
C LEU A 134 -4.28 -0.13 -0.07
N SER A 135 -3.41 -1.02 -0.55
CA SER A 135 -2.77 -0.87 -1.86
C SER A 135 -3.79 -0.91 -3.01
N SER A 136 -4.78 -1.80 -2.94
CA SER A 136 -5.85 -1.88 -3.94
C SER A 136 -6.75 -0.64 -3.93
N ALA A 137 -7.08 -0.12 -2.75
CA ALA A 137 -7.87 1.11 -2.61
C ALA A 137 -7.11 2.35 -3.11
N ILE A 138 -5.78 2.42 -2.90
CA ILE A 138 -4.94 3.48 -3.50
C ILE A 138 -5.02 3.41 -5.02
N ALA A 139 -4.77 2.24 -5.62
CA ALA A 139 -4.83 2.05 -7.07
C ALA A 139 -6.21 2.44 -7.63
N ALA A 140 -7.29 2.06 -6.95
CA ALA A 140 -8.65 2.42 -7.35
C ALA A 140 -8.91 3.94 -7.29
N ASN A 141 -8.37 4.66 -6.30
CA ASN A 141 -8.52 6.11 -6.21
C ASN A 141 -7.68 6.84 -7.27
N LEU A 142 -6.45 6.39 -7.53
CA LEU A 142 -5.64 6.90 -8.64
C LEU A 142 -6.37 6.74 -9.98
N ALA A 143 -6.94 5.57 -10.24
CA ALA A 143 -7.74 5.31 -11.45
C ALA A 143 -9.00 6.17 -11.56
N LYS A 144 -9.54 6.69 -10.43
CA LYS A 144 -10.64 7.67 -10.40
C LYS A 144 -10.17 9.11 -10.64
N GLY A 145 -8.87 9.35 -10.76
CA GLY A 145 -8.27 10.66 -11.04
C GLY A 145 -7.92 11.48 -9.80
N PHE A 146 -7.88 10.89 -8.60
CA PHE A 146 -7.33 11.56 -7.42
C PHE A 146 -5.80 11.58 -7.50
N ASP A 147 -5.18 12.62 -6.95
CA ASP A 147 -3.73 12.66 -6.77
C ASP A 147 -3.25 11.60 -5.75
N LEU A 148 -1.95 11.33 -5.72
CA LEU A 148 -1.40 10.29 -4.86
C LEU A 148 -1.65 10.53 -3.36
N PRO A 149 -1.43 11.75 -2.79
CA PRO A 149 -1.77 12.02 -1.40
C PRO A 149 -3.24 11.81 -1.07
N SER A 150 -4.16 12.33 -1.88
CA SER A 150 -5.60 12.15 -1.70
C SER A 150 -6.02 10.69 -1.84
N SER A 151 -5.41 9.95 -2.77
CA SER A 151 -5.64 8.51 -2.95
C SER A 151 -5.24 7.71 -1.71
N ILE A 152 -4.12 8.07 -1.07
CA ILE A 152 -3.65 7.43 0.17
C ILE A 152 -4.59 7.77 1.33
N GLU A 153 -5.00 9.03 1.51
CA GLU A 153 -5.94 9.43 2.57
C GLU A 153 -7.26 8.67 2.47
N ARG A 154 -7.86 8.65 1.29
CA ARG A 154 -9.12 7.94 1.02
C ARG A 154 -9.00 6.44 1.25
N ALA A 155 -7.93 5.83 0.77
CA ALA A 155 -7.66 4.41 0.95
C ALA A 155 -7.45 4.05 2.42
N LYS A 156 -6.75 4.90 3.18
CA LYS A 156 -6.52 4.73 4.61
C LYS A 156 -7.81 4.83 5.40
N ASP A 157 -8.66 5.81 5.07
CA ASP A 157 -9.98 5.99 5.68
C ASP A 157 -10.89 4.78 5.40
N TYR A 158 -10.98 4.36 4.13
CA TYR A 158 -11.72 3.15 3.74
C TYR A 158 -11.25 1.91 4.50
N THR A 159 -9.93 1.68 4.54
CA THR A 159 -9.35 0.51 5.21
C THR A 159 -9.62 0.52 6.71
N THR A 160 -9.53 1.70 7.34
CA THR A 160 -9.84 1.91 8.76
C THR A 160 -11.28 1.52 9.08
N HIS A 161 -12.24 1.95 8.26
CA HIS A 161 -13.65 1.59 8.44
C HIS A 161 -13.90 0.10 8.18
N ALA A 162 -13.28 -0.49 7.15
CA ALA A 162 -13.41 -1.92 6.87
C ALA A 162 -12.86 -2.80 8.02
N ILE A 163 -11.81 -2.36 8.72
CA ILE A 163 -11.31 -2.99 9.94
C ILE A 163 -12.32 -2.82 11.09
N ALA A 164 -12.79 -1.58 11.32
CA ALA A 164 -13.64 -1.25 12.46
C ALA A 164 -14.99 -1.97 12.42
N PHE A 165 -15.58 -2.13 11.23
CA PHE A 165 -16.83 -2.87 11.05
C PHE A 165 -16.69 -4.36 11.36
N GLY A 166 -15.52 -4.96 11.10
CA GLY A 166 -15.20 -6.36 11.36
C GLY A 166 -16.18 -7.35 10.73
N LEU A 167 -15.69 -8.54 10.46
CA LEU A 167 -16.54 -9.69 10.13
C LEU A 167 -16.16 -10.81 11.09
N ASN A 168 -17.07 -11.17 11.99
CA ASN A 168 -16.84 -12.30 12.91
C ASN A 168 -17.14 -13.63 12.19
N LEU A 169 -16.24 -14.03 11.29
CA LEU A 169 -16.32 -15.27 10.54
C LEU A 169 -15.18 -16.21 10.98
N GLY A 170 -15.55 -17.35 11.53
CA GLY A 170 -14.59 -18.37 11.98
C GLY A 170 -13.87 -18.02 13.29
N ALA A 171 -12.83 -18.81 13.63
CA ALA A 171 -12.10 -18.73 14.91
C ALA A 171 -10.67 -18.16 14.78
N GLY A 172 -10.23 -17.74 13.59
CA GLY A 172 -8.90 -17.19 13.33
C GLY A 172 -8.92 -15.68 13.04
N SER A 173 -7.83 -15.15 12.47
CA SER A 173 -7.81 -13.79 11.91
C SER A 173 -8.75 -13.73 10.72
N GLY A 174 -9.95 -13.18 10.92
CA GLY A 174 -10.98 -13.07 9.89
C GLY A 174 -10.67 -11.98 8.85
N PRO A 175 -11.43 -11.96 7.75
CA PRO A 175 -11.31 -10.96 6.70
C PRO A 175 -11.85 -9.60 7.13
N LEU A 176 -11.47 -8.55 6.39
CA LEU A 176 -12.07 -7.22 6.51
C LEU A 176 -13.50 -7.22 5.93
N HIS A 177 -14.33 -6.30 6.42
CA HIS A 177 -15.67 -6.10 5.87
C HIS A 177 -15.64 -5.12 4.68
N HIS A 178 -15.31 -5.62 3.48
CA HIS A 178 -15.19 -4.76 2.29
C HIS A 178 -16.50 -4.10 1.83
N ALA A 179 -17.64 -4.67 2.19
CA ALA A 179 -18.97 -4.19 1.81
C ALA A 179 -19.67 -3.44 2.97
N PHE A 180 -18.93 -2.84 3.88
CA PHE A 180 -19.47 -2.13 5.05
C PHE A 180 -20.33 -0.91 4.67
N ASP A 181 -20.07 -0.31 3.50
CA ASP A 181 -20.80 0.85 3.01
C ASP A 181 -20.90 0.79 1.47
N LEU A 182 -22.00 0.19 0.97
CA LEU A 182 -22.23 -0.01 -0.46
C LEU A 182 -22.63 1.30 -1.20
N ASN A 183 -23.11 2.32 -0.48
CA ASN A 183 -23.51 3.62 -1.03
C ASN A 183 -22.51 4.72 -0.69
N SER A 184 -21.28 4.36 -0.60
CA SER A 184 -20.20 5.10 0.01
C SER A 184 -19.73 6.31 -0.80
N ARG A 185 -19.32 7.37 -0.09
CA ARG A 185 -18.52 8.48 -0.63
C ARG A 185 -17.26 8.02 -1.36
N PHE A 186 -16.73 6.84 -1.05
CA PHE A 186 -15.56 6.26 -1.74
C PHE A 186 -15.85 5.84 -3.19
N ALA A 187 -17.13 5.77 -3.59
CA ALA A 187 -17.50 5.51 -4.98
C ALA A 187 -17.32 6.74 -5.90
N ALA A 188 -17.32 7.96 -5.35
CA ALA A 188 -17.20 9.18 -6.14
C ALA A 188 -15.85 9.31 -6.87
N ASN A 189 -15.87 9.93 -8.05
CA ASN A 189 -14.68 10.30 -8.81
C ASN A 189 -14.18 11.70 -8.41
N ALA A 190 -12.90 12.03 -8.65
CA ALA A 190 -12.34 13.34 -8.37
C ALA A 190 -13.13 14.50 -9.00
N ARG A 191 -13.60 14.33 -10.25
CA ARG A 191 -14.44 15.33 -10.94
C ARG A 191 -15.81 15.57 -10.29
N GLN A 192 -16.39 14.56 -9.65
CA GLN A 192 -17.69 14.68 -8.98
C GLN A 192 -17.58 15.41 -7.63
N GLU A 193 -16.47 15.25 -6.92
CA GLU A 193 -16.24 15.96 -5.65
C GLU A 193 -16.08 17.47 -5.86
N HIS A 194 -15.38 17.91 -6.91
CA HIS A 194 -15.23 19.33 -7.22
C HIS A 194 -16.58 20.02 -7.57
N ASN A 195 -17.47 19.33 -8.26
CA ASN A 195 -18.78 19.88 -8.62
C ASN A 195 -19.72 20.03 -7.40
N ASN A 196 -19.56 19.18 -6.37
CA ASN A 196 -20.38 19.26 -5.15
C ASN A 196 -19.92 20.38 -4.19
N ILE A 197 -18.69 20.86 -4.30
CA ILE A 197 -18.15 21.97 -3.48
C ILE A 197 -18.60 23.33 -4.04
N THR A 198 -18.91 23.41 -5.33
CA THR A 198 -19.31 24.66 -6.00
C THR A 198 -20.81 24.96 -5.92
N LEU A 199 -21.62 24.08 -5.33
CA LEU A 199 -23.09 24.22 -5.23
C LEU A 199 -23.60 24.49 -3.79
N ASN A 200 -22.72 24.71 -2.83
CA ASN A 200 -23.01 25.19 -1.47
C ASN A 200 -22.31 26.52 -1.22
#